data_50b578ab39ec386482b5ae960372feb8
#
_entry.id   50b578ab39ec386482b5ae960372feb8
#
_cell.length_a   1.000
_cell.length_b   1.000
_cell.length_c   1.000
_cell.angle_alpha   90.00
_cell.angle_beta   90.00
_cell.angle_gamma   90.00
#
_symmetry.space_group_name_H-M   'P 1'
#
loop_
_entity.id
_entity.type
_entity.pdbx_description
1 polymer ?
#
loop_
_entity_poly.entity_id
_entity_poly.type
_entity_poly.pdbx_seq_one_letter_code
_entity_poly.pdbx_strand_id
1 'polypeptide(L)'
;MTERTINAERVEQLIDVFGSFDENIRKIEDAFGVRITNRNNELKVSGDEEAADKGCRAIEALLALAAKGEEIDEQKVRYLINLVNTGNEDQVSKIAKDVVCVTAKGRPVKAKTIGQQNYLKAIEKNTITIGVAPAGTGKTYLAVAEAVAAFRAKTVNRIILTRPAVEAGERLGFLPGDLQNKVDPYLRPLYDALFDMLGPETYGKYLERGNIEVAPLAYMRGRTLDDSFIILDEAQNTTREQMKMFLTRLGFGSKIVITGDITQIDLPGDKVSGLKEAIRVLDGVEDIQICRLTPADVVRHVLVQRIVAAYDKYEKSRLPDDHARKFTQKPQTKRNLK
;
A
#
# COMPACT_ATOMS: atom_id res chain seq x y z
N MET A 1 -7.51 23.22 31.54
CA MET A 1 -8.46 22.60 30.58
C MET A 1 -8.99 23.71 29.70
N THR A 2 -8.81 23.59 28.41
CA THR A 2 -9.30 24.54 27.41
C THR A 2 -10.55 23.94 26.78
N GLU A 3 -11.60 24.73 26.60
CA GLU A 3 -12.78 24.37 25.83
C GLU A 3 -12.76 25.11 24.49
N ARG A 4 -12.96 24.39 23.41
CA ARG A 4 -13.17 24.95 22.07
C ARG A 4 -14.49 24.48 21.50
N THR A 5 -15.13 25.32 20.71
CA THR A 5 -16.47 25.08 20.18
C THR A 5 -16.43 25.06 18.65
N ILE A 6 -17.07 24.09 18.06
CA ILE A 6 -17.24 23.91 16.61
C ILE A 6 -18.74 23.87 16.32
N ASN A 7 -19.19 24.63 15.34
CA ASN A 7 -20.59 24.61 14.91
C ASN A 7 -20.72 23.76 13.65
N ALA A 8 -21.63 22.77 13.68
CA ALA A 8 -21.98 22.02 12.48
C ALA A 8 -23.11 22.74 11.73
N GLU A 9 -22.99 22.86 10.42
CA GLU A 9 -24.00 23.53 9.59
C GLU A 9 -25.30 22.72 9.47
N ARG A 10 -25.22 21.38 9.50
CA ARG A 10 -26.36 20.48 9.32
C ARG A 10 -26.27 19.29 10.29
N VAL A 11 -27.45 18.85 10.76
CA VAL A 11 -27.58 17.69 11.68
C VAL A 11 -27.11 16.38 11.01
N GLU A 12 -27.37 16.21 9.71
CA GLU A 12 -26.98 15.03 8.97
C GLU A 12 -25.46 14.84 8.95
N GLN A 13 -24.69 15.94 8.87
CA GLN A 13 -23.22 15.88 8.93
C GLN A 13 -22.73 15.37 10.30
N LEU A 14 -23.45 15.70 11.38
CA LEU A 14 -23.11 15.19 12.71
C LEU A 14 -23.30 13.68 12.80
N ILE A 15 -24.38 13.15 12.23
CA ILE A 15 -24.65 11.71 12.23
C ILE A 15 -23.49 10.96 11.55
N ASP A 16 -23.04 11.45 10.40
CA ASP A 16 -21.91 10.86 9.66
C ASP A 16 -20.59 10.97 10.44
N VAL A 17 -20.33 12.11 11.07
CA VAL A 17 -19.11 12.36 11.87
C VAL A 17 -19.10 11.50 13.13
N PHE A 18 -20.25 11.36 13.82
CA PHE A 18 -20.34 10.55 15.04
C PHE A 18 -20.19 9.07 14.75
N GLY A 19 -20.76 8.62 13.61
CA GLY A 19 -20.82 7.20 13.26
C GLY A 19 -21.77 6.41 14.15
N SER A 20 -21.84 5.10 13.95
CA SER A 20 -22.68 4.22 14.74
C SER A 20 -22.25 4.24 16.20
N PHE A 21 -23.20 4.54 17.12
CA PHE A 21 -22.94 4.58 18.58
C PHE A 21 -21.75 5.48 18.99
N ASP A 22 -21.55 6.60 18.30
CA ASP A 22 -20.48 7.59 18.55
C ASP A 22 -19.05 7.02 18.42
N GLU A 23 -18.89 5.92 17.67
CA GLU A 23 -17.61 5.20 17.58
C GLU A 23 -16.47 6.05 16.98
N ASN A 24 -16.79 6.97 16.08
CA ASN A 24 -15.79 7.84 15.47
C ASN A 24 -15.30 8.91 16.45
N ILE A 25 -16.23 9.47 17.23
CA ILE A 25 -15.92 10.46 18.27
C ILE A 25 -15.06 9.83 19.36
N ARG A 26 -15.43 8.63 19.84
CA ARG A 26 -14.62 7.91 20.84
C ARG A 26 -13.18 7.67 20.38
N LYS A 27 -12.98 7.34 19.09
CA LYS A 27 -11.63 7.18 18.54
C LYS A 27 -10.82 8.47 18.57
N ILE A 28 -11.45 9.62 18.35
CA ILE A 28 -10.83 10.94 18.43
C ILE A 28 -10.51 11.29 19.89
N GLU A 29 -11.45 11.05 20.80
CA GLU A 29 -11.27 11.24 22.24
C GLU A 29 -10.08 10.42 22.77
N ASP A 30 -10.05 9.13 22.43
CA ASP A 30 -8.97 8.22 22.84
C ASP A 30 -7.61 8.61 22.24
N ALA A 31 -7.59 9.06 20.98
CA ALA A 31 -6.35 9.37 20.28
C ALA A 31 -5.69 10.65 20.78
N PHE A 32 -6.48 11.66 21.15
CA PHE A 32 -5.96 12.98 21.56
C PHE A 32 -6.10 13.24 23.08
N GLY A 33 -6.80 12.36 23.83
CA GLY A 33 -7.04 12.55 25.25
C GLY A 33 -7.99 13.72 25.54
N VAL A 34 -8.99 13.92 24.69
CA VAL A 34 -10.00 14.99 24.81
C VAL A 34 -11.36 14.41 25.12
N ARG A 35 -12.28 15.25 25.58
CA ARG A 35 -13.70 14.94 25.71
C ARG A 35 -14.52 15.78 24.75
N ILE A 36 -15.42 15.14 24.02
CA ILE A 36 -16.25 15.76 23.01
C ILE A 36 -17.73 15.61 23.41
N THR A 37 -18.44 16.72 23.47
CA THR A 37 -19.87 16.74 23.80
C THR A 37 -20.64 17.52 22.74
N ASN A 38 -21.86 17.08 22.44
CA ASN A 38 -22.74 17.76 21.48
C ASN A 38 -23.94 18.35 22.23
N ARG A 39 -24.22 19.64 21.97
CA ARG A 39 -25.46 20.31 22.39
C ARG A 39 -25.95 21.21 21.29
N ASN A 40 -27.15 20.97 20.75
CA ASN A 40 -27.81 21.84 19.76
C ASN A 40 -26.92 22.15 18.53
N ASN A 41 -26.29 21.14 17.93
CA ASN A 41 -25.33 21.25 16.80
C ASN A 41 -24.01 21.95 17.13
N GLU A 42 -23.79 22.26 18.39
CA GLU A 42 -22.55 22.81 18.89
C GLU A 42 -21.71 21.69 19.53
N LEU A 43 -20.55 21.42 18.95
CA LEU A 43 -19.59 20.45 19.46
C LEU A 43 -18.58 21.16 20.35
N LYS A 44 -18.49 20.72 21.60
CA LYS A 44 -17.49 21.21 22.57
C LYS A 44 -16.39 20.18 22.72
N VAL A 45 -15.16 20.60 22.48
CA VAL A 45 -13.94 19.80 22.68
C VAL A 45 -13.21 20.33 23.90
N SER A 46 -13.05 19.50 24.93
CA SER A 46 -12.41 19.86 26.19
C SER A 46 -11.17 18.99 26.43
N GLY A 47 -10.06 19.62 26.78
CA GLY A 47 -8.77 18.95 27.02
C GLY A 47 -7.65 19.92 27.34
N ASP A 48 -6.41 19.46 27.26
CA ASP A 48 -5.25 20.34 27.27
C ASP A 48 -5.22 21.14 25.95
N GLU A 49 -4.58 22.29 25.94
CA GLU A 49 -4.66 23.24 24.82
C GLU A 49 -4.27 22.62 23.46
N GLU A 50 -3.15 21.90 23.40
CA GLU A 50 -2.70 21.20 22.20
C GLU A 50 -3.63 20.03 21.81
N ALA A 51 -4.09 19.28 22.79
CA ALA A 51 -5.02 18.17 22.59
C ALA A 51 -6.36 18.65 22.04
N ALA A 52 -6.93 19.71 22.65
CA ALA A 52 -8.19 20.30 22.20
C ALA A 52 -8.07 20.89 20.78
N ASP A 53 -6.91 21.47 20.41
CA ASP A 53 -6.64 21.94 19.06
C ASP A 53 -6.64 20.79 18.05
N LYS A 54 -5.94 19.71 18.34
CA LYS A 54 -5.92 18.51 17.49
C LYS A 54 -7.31 17.88 17.34
N GLY A 55 -8.06 17.80 18.44
CA GLY A 55 -9.45 17.31 18.44
C GLY A 55 -10.36 18.17 17.54
N CYS A 56 -10.24 19.49 17.63
CA CYS A 56 -10.99 20.42 16.78
C CYS A 56 -10.66 20.23 15.31
N ARG A 57 -9.39 20.23 14.94
CA ARG A 57 -8.94 20.04 13.55
C ARG A 57 -9.43 18.71 12.97
N ALA A 58 -9.43 17.64 13.77
CA ALA A 58 -9.98 16.34 13.35
C ALA A 58 -11.49 16.43 13.07
N ILE A 59 -12.27 17.05 13.94
CA ILE A 59 -13.72 17.21 13.77
C ILE A 59 -14.03 18.09 12.55
N GLU A 60 -13.36 19.23 12.40
CA GLU A 60 -13.55 20.15 11.28
C GLU A 60 -13.25 19.45 9.93
N ALA A 61 -12.19 18.66 9.87
CA ALA A 61 -11.87 17.90 8.68
C ALA A 61 -12.90 16.79 8.38
N LEU A 62 -13.46 16.12 9.39
CA LEU A 62 -14.56 15.17 9.19
C LEU A 62 -15.85 15.86 8.74
N LEU A 63 -16.19 17.01 9.31
CA LEU A 63 -17.33 17.83 8.87
C LEU A 63 -17.17 18.26 7.42
N ALA A 64 -15.96 18.67 7.01
CA ALA A 64 -15.67 19.03 5.63
C ALA A 64 -15.81 17.84 4.66
N LEU A 65 -15.50 16.61 5.08
CA LEU A 65 -15.73 15.39 4.31
C LEU A 65 -17.23 15.08 4.20
N ALA A 66 -17.97 15.13 5.33
CA ALA A 66 -19.42 14.93 5.38
C ALA A 66 -20.17 15.96 4.49
N ALA A 67 -19.75 17.24 4.53
CA ALA A 67 -20.31 18.28 3.67
C ALA A 67 -20.17 17.99 2.17
N LYS A 68 -19.13 17.25 1.78
CA LYS A 68 -18.89 16.79 0.41
C LYS A 68 -19.64 15.49 0.07
N GLY A 69 -20.42 14.92 1.00
CA GLY A 69 -21.10 13.64 0.84
C GLY A 69 -20.14 12.44 0.80
N GLU A 70 -18.99 12.54 1.45
CA GLU A 70 -18.04 11.43 1.59
C GLU A 70 -18.47 10.51 2.73
N GLU A 71 -18.52 9.21 2.48
CA GLU A 71 -18.73 8.22 3.52
C GLU A 71 -17.56 8.24 4.51
N ILE A 72 -17.87 8.38 5.79
CA ILE A 72 -16.88 8.39 6.88
C ILE A 72 -16.81 6.98 7.47
N ASP A 73 -15.84 6.20 7.01
CA ASP A 73 -15.53 4.89 7.55
C ASP A 73 -14.43 4.96 8.63
N GLU A 74 -14.30 3.88 9.39
CA GLU A 74 -13.28 3.78 10.45
C GLU A 74 -11.85 4.03 9.95
N GLN A 75 -11.54 3.61 8.72
CA GLN A 75 -10.20 3.77 8.15
C GLN A 75 -9.89 5.24 7.87
N LYS A 76 -10.88 6.00 7.36
CA LYS A 76 -10.73 7.45 7.15
C LYS A 76 -10.52 8.20 8.47
N VAL A 77 -11.28 7.85 9.52
CA VAL A 77 -11.11 8.47 10.85
C VAL A 77 -9.69 8.23 11.37
N ARG A 78 -9.18 7.01 11.32
CA ARG A 78 -7.82 6.68 11.76
C ARG A 78 -6.75 7.37 10.92
N TYR A 79 -6.95 7.39 9.62
CA TYR A 79 -6.03 8.09 8.71
C TYR A 79 -6.00 9.59 9.02
N LEU A 80 -7.16 10.21 9.25
CA LEU A 80 -7.26 11.60 9.63
C LEU A 80 -6.58 11.90 10.97
N ILE A 81 -6.75 11.04 11.98
CA ILE A 81 -6.06 11.16 13.27
C ILE A 81 -4.53 11.20 13.05
N ASN A 82 -4.00 10.34 12.19
CA ASN A 82 -2.57 10.34 11.85
C ASN A 82 -2.14 11.64 11.13
N LEU A 83 -2.96 12.16 10.22
CA LEU A 83 -2.68 13.40 9.51
C LEU A 83 -2.68 14.61 10.46
N VAL A 84 -3.62 14.69 11.38
CA VAL A 84 -3.68 15.74 12.41
C VAL A 84 -2.44 15.71 13.31
N ASN A 85 -1.97 14.52 13.70
CA ASN A 85 -0.74 14.38 14.47
C ASN A 85 0.52 14.87 13.72
N THR A 86 0.49 14.87 12.39
CA THR A 86 1.58 15.35 11.52
C THR A 86 1.36 16.75 10.94
N GLY A 87 0.23 17.41 11.26
CA GLY A 87 -0.11 18.75 10.76
C GLY A 87 -0.46 18.78 9.27
N ASN A 88 -1.02 17.69 8.73
CA ASN A 88 -1.32 17.54 7.31
C ASN A 88 -2.80 17.29 7.00
N GLU A 89 -3.71 17.61 7.91
CA GLU A 89 -5.16 17.36 7.78
C GLU A 89 -5.81 18.05 6.58
N ASP A 90 -5.31 19.21 6.15
CA ASP A 90 -5.79 19.92 4.95
C ASP A 90 -5.70 19.06 3.67
N GLN A 91 -4.83 18.05 3.70
CA GLN A 91 -4.64 17.17 2.57
C GLN A 91 -5.77 16.15 2.41
N VAL A 92 -6.55 15.85 3.47
CA VAL A 92 -7.70 14.93 3.40
C VAL A 92 -8.74 15.42 2.41
N SER A 93 -8.98 16.73 2.40
CA SER A 93 -9.93 17.34 1.44
C SER A 93 -9.49 17.25 -0.01
N LYS A 94 -8.21 16.93 -0.26
CA LYS A 94 -7.60 16.81 -1.60
C LYS A 94 -7.58 15.36 -2.11
N ILE A 95 -7.96 14.38 -1.28
CA ILE A 95 -8.13 13.00 -1.76
C ILE A 95 -9.23 13.04 -2.83
N ALA A 96 -8.84 12.76 -4.07
CA ALA A 96 -9.76 12.85 -5.20
C ALA A 96 -10.92 11.87 -5.02
N LYS A 97 -12.11 12.32 -5.45
CA LYS A 97 -13.31 11.46 -5.53
C LYS A 97 -13.22 10.47 -6.70
N ASP A 98 -12.15 10.53 -7.47
CA ASP A 98 -12.01 9.80 -8.71
C ASP A 98 -12.04 8.29 -8.48
N VAL A 99 -13.03 7.67 -9.10
CA VAL A 99 -13.17 6.22 -9.10
C VAL A 99 -12.27 5.68 -10.22
N VAL A 100 -11.26 4.89 -9.85
CA VAL A 100 -10.36 4.23 -10.80
C VAL A 100 -11.13 3.22 -11.65
N CYS A 101 -11.85 2.32 -10.98
CA CYS A 101 -12.74 1.38 -11.62
C CYS A 101 -13.84 0.94 -10.66
N VAL A 102 -14.81 0.17 -11.18
CA VAL A 102 -15.86 -0.46 -10.37
C VAL A 102 -15.65 -1.96 -10.40
N THR A 103 -15.67 -2.59 -9.23
CA THR A 103 -15.54 -4.05 -9.08
C THR A 103 -16.73 -4.78 -9.69
N ALA A 104 -16.63 -6.09 -9.90
CA ALA A 104 -17.72 -6.93 -10.37
C ALA A 104 -18.96 -6.88 -9.48
N LYS A 105 -18.79 -6.55 -8.19
CA LYS A 105 -19.88 -6.39 -7.21
C LYS A 105 -20.43 -4.96 -7.12
N GLY A 106 -20.06 -4.08 -8.05
CA GLY A 106 -20.53 -2.68 -8.08
C GLY A 106 -19.85 -1.76 -7.09
N ARG A 107 -18.77 -2.17 -6.41
CA ARG A 107 -18.07 -1.32 -5.44
C ARG A 107 -17.04 -0.42 -6.15
N PRO A 108 -17.01 0.88 -5.88
CA PRO A 108 -16.01 1.78 -6.48
C PRO A 108 -14.64 1.54 -5.85
N VAL A 109 -13.61 1.46 -6.68
CA VAL A 109 -12.20 1.44 -6.28
C VAL A 109 -11.65 2.85 -6.41
N LYS A 110 -11.18 3.40 -5.29
CA LYS A 110 -10.62 4.75 -5.20
C LYS A 110 -9.47 4.81 -4.20
N ALA A 111 -8.64 5.84 -4.29
CA ALA A 111 -7.62 6.09 -3.27
C ALA A 111 -8.27 6.34 -1.90
N LYS A 112 -7.74 5.74 -0.85
CA LYS A 112 -8.14 5.95 0.55
C LYS A 112 -7.15 6.81 1.32
N THR A 113 -5.94 7.01 0.76
CA THR A 113 -4.88 7.82 1.35
C THR A 113 -4.23 8.70 0.28
N ILE A 114 -3.49 9.71 0.72
CA ILE A 114 -2.75 10.60 -0.19
C ILE A 114 -1.64 9.85 -0.90
N GLY A 115 -0.94 8.95 -0.19
CA GLY A 115 0.09 8.10 -0.81
C GLY A 115 -0.48 7.26 -1.94
N GLN A 116 -1.67 6.66 -1.73
CA GLN A 116 -2.38 5.93 -2.77
C GLN A 116 -2.80 6.84 -3.94
N GLN A 117 -3.29 8.05 -3.67
CA GLN A 117 -3.66 9.00 -4.72
C GLN A 117 -2.45 9.42 -5.57
N ASN A 118 -1.32 9.72 -4.92
CA ASN A 118 -0.09 10.06 -5.62
C ASN A 118 0.42 8.90 -6.47
N TYR A 119 0.28 7.68 -5.98
CA TYR A 119 0.62 6.47 -6.71
C TYR A 119 -0.25 6.27 -7.95
N LEU A 120 -1.56 6.42 -7.84
CA LEU A 120 -2.49 6.35 -8.99
C LEU A 120 -2.17 7.42 -10.04
N LYS A 121 -1.96 8.67 -9.61
CA LYS A 121 -1.55 9.76 -10.51
C LYS A 121 -0.21 9.48 -11.21
N ALA A 122 0.72 8.83 -10.52
CA ALA A 122 1.99 8.44 -11.11
C ALA A 122 1.82 7.36 -12.18
N ILE A 123 0.97 6.36 -11.93
CA ILE A 123 0.63 5.33 -12.91
C ILE A 123 -0.03 5.93 -14.14
N GLU A 124 -0.96 6.87 -13.94
CA GLU A 124 -1.63 7.55 -15.06
C GLU A 124 -0.63 8.29 -15.95
N LYS A 125 0.29 9.05 -15.35
CA LYS A 125 1.14 10.01 -16.05
C LYS A 125 2.41 9.43 -16.66
N ASN A 126 2.93 8.31 -16.15
CA ASN A 126 4.22 7.78 -16.55
C ASN A 126 4.10 6.41 -17.21
N THR A 127 5.01 6.10 -18.11
CA THR A 127 5.10 4.78 -18.75
C THR A 127 5.57 3.71 -17.78
N ILE A 128 6.52 4.02 -16.88
CA ILE A 128 6.95 3.10 -15.83
C ILE A 128 6.71 3.72 -14.46
N THR A 129 6.03 2.98 -13.59
CA THR A 129 5.84 3.38 -12.19
C THR A 129 6.34 2.29 -11.25
N ILE A 130 7.21 2.67 -10.31
CA ILE A 130 7.74 1.78 -9.29
C ILE A 130 7.10 2.14 -7.94
N GLY A 131 6.19 1.30 -7.46
CA GLY A 131 5.51 1.44 -6.17
C GLY A 131 6.22 0.68 -5.06
N VAL A 132 6.94 1.40 -4.20
CA VAL A 132 7.63 0.83 -3.03
C VAL A 132 6.79 1.08 -1.79
N ALA A 133 6.36 0.01 -1.13
CA ALA A 133 5.44 0.17 0.00
C ALA A 133 5.46 -1.03 0.94
N PRO A 134 5.18 -0.81 2.23
CA PRO A 134 4.90 -1.90 3.16
C PRO A 134 3.70 -2.74 2.71
N ALA A 135 3.64 -3.97 3.22
CA ALA A 135 2.49 -4.84 2.99
C ALA A 135 1.18 -4.20 3.51
N GLY A 136 0.09 -4.35 2.76
CA GLY A 136 -1.24 -3.84 3.14
C GLY A 136 -1.54 -2.40 2.74
N THR A 137 -0.67 -1.73 1.98
CA THR A 137 -0.92 -0.40 1.41
C THR A 137 -1.78 -0.42 0.15
N GLY A 138 -2.18 -1.59 -0.35
CA GLY A 138 -3.00 -1.74 -1.56
C GLY A 138 -2.26 -1.53 -2.88
N LYS A 139 -0.90 -1.46 -2.87
CA LYS A 139 -0.09 -1.20 -4.08
C LYS A 139 -0.45 -2.09 -5.27
N THR A 140 -0.51 -3.39 -5.07
CA THR A 140 -0.82 -4.38 -6.12
C THR A 140 -2.28 -4.29 -6.56
N TYR A 141 -3.21 -4.16 -5.60
CA TYR A 141 -4.63 -4.03 -5.86
C TYR A 141 -4.96 -2.78 -6.70
N LEU A 142 -4.37 -1.63 -6.37
CA LEU A 142 -4.55 -0.38 -7.11
C LEU A 142 -3.90 -0.45 -8.51
N ALA A 143 -2.75 -1.11 -8.66
CA ALA A 143 -2.13 -1.34 -9.97
C ALA A 143 -3.02 -2.21 -10.86
N VAL A 144 -3.65 -3.26 -10.32
CA VAL A 144 -4.62 -4.09 -11.05
C VAL A 144 -5.88 -3.30 -11.41
N ALA A 145 -6.35 -2.41 -10.52
CA ALA A 145 -7.48 -1.53 -10.81
C ALA A 145 -7.21 -0.61 -12.00
N GLU A 146 -6.02 0.02 -12.05
CA GLU A 146 -5.57 0.84 -13.18
C GLU A 146 -5.43 0.02 -14.47
N ALA A 147 -4.89 -1.19 -14.39
CA ALA A 147 -4.79 -2.07 -15.54
C ALA A 147 -6.17 -2.41 -16.12
N VAL A 148 -7.14 -2.72 -15.27
CA VAL A 148 -8.53 -3.01 -15.69
C VAL A 148 -9.20 -1.76 -16.25
N ALA A 149 -8.95 -0.57 -15.67
CA ALA A 149 -9.46 0.69 -16.18
C ALA A 149 -8.90 0.99 -17.58
N ALA A 150 -7.58 0.89 -17.77
CA ALA A 150 -6.90 1.06 -19.05
C ALA A 150 -7.39 0.07 -20.12
N PHE A 151 -7.59 -1.19 -19.73
CA PHE A 151 -8.11 -2.23 -20.62
C PHE A 151 -9.56 -1.97 -21.03
N ARG A 152 -10.44 -1.55 -20.10
CA ARG A 152 -11.84 -1.17 -20.42
C ARG A 152 -11.92 0.09 -21.28
N ALA A 153 -11.01 1.04 -21.07
CA ALA A 153 -10.87 2.24 -21.89
C ALA A 153 -10.21 1.98 -23.27
N LYS A 154 -9.75 0.74 -23.52
CA LYS A 154 -9.05 0.33 -24.74
C LYS A 154 -7.75 1.12 -25.03
N THR A 155 -7.13 1.65 -23.99
CA THR A 155 -5.80 2.26 -24.09
C THR A 155 -4.69 1.21 -24.16
N VAL A 156 -4.99 -0.02 -23.72
CA VAL A 156 -4.18 -1.21 -23.89
C VAL A 156 -5.04 -2.39 -24.35
N ASN A 157 -4.43 -3.35 -25.03
CA ASN A 157 -5.10 -4.54 -25.56
C ASN A 157 -4.95 -5.77 -24.66
N ARG A 158 -3.99 -5.74 -23.72
CA ARG A 158 -3.68 -6.85 -22.83
C ARG A 158 -3.31 -6.39 -21.43
N ILE A 159 -3.60 -7.24 -20.44
CA ILE A 159 -3.11 -7.13 -19.07
C ILE A 159 -2.17 -8.31 -18.82
N ILE A 160 -0.93 -8.04 -18.42
CA ILE A 160 0.07 -9.07 -18.13
C ILE A 160 0.51 -8.89 -16.68
N LEU A 161 0.22 -9.89 -15.85
CA LEU A 161 0.60 -9.92 -14.45
C LEU A 161 1.71 -10.96 -14.26
N THR A 162 2.80 -10.54 -13.64
CA THR A 162 3.93 -11.42 -13.39
C THR A 162 4.49 -11.25 -12.00
N ARG A 163 5.09 -12.32 -11.49
CA ARG A 163 5.71 -12.36 -10.17
C ARG A 163 6.97 -13.22 -10.24
N PRO A 164 8.07 -12.87 -9.54
CA PRO A 164 9.19 -13.78 -9.40
C PRO A 164 8.74 -15.02 -8.64
N ALA A 165 9.07 -16.18 -9.16
CA ALA A 165 8.92 -17.43 -8.42
C ALA A 165 10.06 -17.48 -7.40
N VAL A 166 9.78 -17.16 -6.14
CA VAL A 166 10.75 -17.27 -5.05
C VAL A 166 10.39 -18.49 -4.24
N GLU A 167 11.36 -19.34 -4.07
CA GLU A 167 11.27 -20.42 -3.10
C GLU A 167 11.56 -19.83 -1.72
N ALA A 168 10.53 -19.60 -0.91
CA ALA A 168 10.69 -19.32 0.52
C ALA A 168 11.20 -20.58 1.23
N GLY A 169 12.51 -20.88 1.09
CA GLY A 169 13.14 -22.04 1.73
C GLY A 169 12.79 -23.41 1.15
N GLU A 170 11.79 -23.52 0.29
CA GLU A 170 11.40 -24.75 -0.38
C GLU A 170 11.86 -24.72 -1.85
N ARG A 171 12.66 -25.71 -2.23
CA ARG A 171 13.04 -25.88 -3.64
C ARG A 171 11.80 -26.31 -4.44
N LEU A 172 11.45 -25.61 -5.52
CA LEU A 172 10.36 -25.95 -6.48
C LEU A 172 10.35 -27.44 -6.87
N GLY A 173 11.44 -28.17 -6.63
CA GLY A 173 11.56 -29.59 -6.85
C GLY A 173 10.70 -30.49 -5.94
N PHE A 174 10.18 -30.00 -4.80
CA PHE A 174 9.43 -30.81 -3.84
C PHE A 174 7.92 -30.81 -4.07
N LEU A 175 7.35 -29.90 -4.86
CA LEU A 175 5.92 -29.90 -5.15
C LEU A 175 5.63 -30.88 -6.32
N PRO A 176 4.63 -31.76 -6.20
CA PRO A 176 4.20 -32.61 -7.29
C PRO A 176 3.49 -31.80 -8.37
N GLY A 177 3.69 -32.15 -9.64
CA GLY A 177 3.07 -31.51 -10.80
C GLY A 177 4.06 -30.82 -11.74
N ASP A 178 3.54 -30.28 -12.84
CA ASP A 178 4.30 -29.48 -13.79
C ASP A 178 4.69 -28.11 -13.19
N LEU A 179 5.56 -27.39 -13.87
CA LEU A 179 6.07 -26.10 -13.39
C LEU A 179 4.95 -25.08 -13.18
N GLN A 180 3.89 -25.14 -13.98
CA GLN A 180 2.76 -24.22 -13.92
C GLN A 180 1.94 -24.45 -12.65
N ASN A 181 1.63 -25.70 -12.31
CA ASN A 181 0.92 -26.06 -11.09
C ASN A 181 1.71 -25.69 -9.81
N LYS A 182 3.04 -25.72 -9.87
CA LYS A 182 3.91 -25.37 -8.75
C LYS A 182 3.96 -23.87 -8.49
N VAL A 183 3.79 -23.05 -9.52
CA VAL A 183 3.87 -21.57 -9.40
C VAL A 183 2.51 -20.95 -9.15
N ASP A 184 1.41 -21.62 -9.51
CA ASP A 184 0.04 -21.12 -9.39
C ASP A 184 -0.32 -20.59 -7.98
N PRO A 185 0.03 -21.25 -6.86
CA PRO A 185 -0.23 -20.72 -5.52
C PRO A 185 0.37 -19.35 -5.26
N TYR A 186 1.53 -19.04 -5.83
CA TYR A 186 2.20 -17.75 -5.67
C TYR A 186 1.54 -16.62 -6.49
N LEU A 187 0.77 -16.98 -7.52
CA LEU A 187 0.04 -16.04 -8.36
C LEU A 187 -1.39 -15.76 -7.86
N ARG A 188 -1.88 -16.52 -6.86
CA ARG A 188 -3.24 -16.36 -6.32
C ARG A 188 -3.63 -14.93 -5.95
N PRO A 189 -2.81 -14.14 -5.26
CA PRO A 189 -3.19 -12.76 -4.94
C PRO A 189 -3.49 -11.89 -6.17
N LEU A 190 -2.85 -12.19 -7.31
CA LEU A 190 -3.12 -11.51 -8.58
C LEU A 190 -4.45 -11.95 -9.19
N TYR A 191 -4.77 -13.26 -9.12
CA TYR A 191 -6.08 -13.77 -9.54
C TYR A 191 -7.20 -13.17 -8.69
N ASP A 192 -7.04 -13.11 -7.36
CA ASP A 192 -8.03 -12.58 -6.44
C ASP A 192 -8.37 -11.12 -6.77
N ALA A 193 -7.36 -10.31 -7.08
CA ALA A 193 -7.56 -8.91 -7.48
C ALA A 193 -8.31 -8.81 -8.82
N LEU A 194 -7.96 -9.63 -9.82
CA LEU A 194 -8.66 -9.66 -11.10
C LEU A 194 -10.10 -10.16 -10.95
N PHE A 195 -10.35 -11.17 -10.12
CA PHE A 195 -11.69 -11.68 -9.87
C PHE A 195 -12.59 -10.66 -9.16
N ASP A 196 -12.04 -9.90 -8.22
CA ASP A 196 -12.80 -8.82 -7.59
C ASP A 196 -13.21 -7.74 -8.61
N MET A 197 -12.31 -7.39 -9.54
CA MET A 197 -12.53 -6.34 -10.53
C MET A 197 -13.42 -6.77 -11.72
N LEU A 198 -13.24 -7.98 -12.22
CA LEU A 198 -13.86 -8.46 -13.46
C LEU A 198 -14.99 -9.48 -13.23
N GLY A 199 -14.95 -10.19 -12.11
CA GLY A 199 -15.71 -11.40 -11.87
C GLY A 199 -15.12 -12.62 -12.59
N PRO A 200 -15.38 -13.83 -12.08
CA PRO A 200 -14.73 -15.05 -12.58
C PRO A 200 -15.08 -15.37 -14.05
N GLU A 201 -16.33 -15.16 -14.47
CA GLU A 201 -16.74 -15.45 -15.83
C GLU A 201 -16.08 -14.53 -16.87
N THR A 202 -16.03 -13.22 -16.59
CA THR A 202 -15.41 -12.24 -17.49
C THR A 202 -13.90 -12.45 -17.56
N TYR A 203 -13.27 -12.74 -16.41
CA TYR A 203 -11.86 -13.08 -16.35
C TYR A 203 -11.56 -14.32 -17.20
N GLY A 204 -12.34 -15.41 -17.07
CA GLY A 204 -12.16 -16.62 -17.85
C GLY A 204 -12.19 -16.36 -19.35
N LYS A 205 -13.17 -15.59 -19.83
CA LYS A 205 -13.28 -15.20 -21.25
C LYS A 205 -12.06 -14.42 -21.76
N TYR A 206 -11.51 -13.51 -20.95
CA TYR A 206 -10.32 -12.73 -21.33
C TYR A 206 -9.03 -13.55 -21.28
N LEU A 207 -8.94 -14.51 -20.34
CA LEU A 207 -7.83 -15.45 -20.28
C LEU A 207 -7.79 -16.35 -21.54
N GLU A 208 -8.92 -16.95 -21.90
CA GLU A 208 -9.04 -17.78 -23.11
C GLU A 208 -8.70 -17.03 -24.40
N ARG A 209 -9.03 -15.75 -24.48
CA ARG A 209 -8.73 -14.89 -25.63
C ARG A 209 -7.29 -14.35 -25.63
N GLY A 210 -6.51 -14.63 -24.57
CA GLY A 210 -5.16 -14.10 -24.43
C GLY A 210 -5.09 -12.58 -24.13
N ASN A 211 -6.22 -11.95 -23.74
CA ASN A 211 -6.24 -10.55 -23.32
C ASN A 211 -5.68 -10.38 -21.88
N ILE A 212 -5.78 -11.41 -21.06
CA ILE A 212 -5.21 -11.44 -19.72
C ILE A 212 -4.22 -12.60 -19.65
N GLU A 213 -3.05 -12.34 -19.13
CA GLU A 213 -2.01 -13.32 -18.90
C GLU A 213 -1.50 -13.19 -17.45
N VAL A 214 -1.45 -14.28 -16.71
CA VAL A 214 -0.81 -14.34 -15.39
C VAL A 214 0.25 -15.41 -15.45
N ALA A 215 1.52 -15.03 -15.34
CA ALA A 215 2.64 -15.94 -15.59
C ALA A 215 3.85 -15.62 -14.71
N PRO A 216 4.72 -16.60 -14.42
CA PRO A 216 5.99 -16.37 -13.76
C PRO A 216 6.89 -15.41 -14.55
N LEU A 217 7.69 -14.62 -13.83
CA LEU A 217 8.61 -13.66 -14.45
C LEU A 217 9.56 -14.27 -15.50
N ALA A 218 9.95 -15.51 -15.31
CA ALA A 218 10.81 -16.24 -16.26
C ALA A 218 10.21 -16.34 -17.67
N TYR A 219 8.88 -16.35 -17.79
CA TYR A 219 8.17 -16.45 -19.08
C TYR A 219 8.16 -15.15 -19.88
N MET A 220 8.64 -14.06 -19.29
CA MET A 220 8.78 -12.76 -19.97
C MET A 220 10.05 -12.69 -20.82
N ARG A 221 10.99 -13.63 -20.64
CA ARG A 221 12.28 -13.60 -21.34
C ARG A 221 12.12 -13.76 -22.86
N GLY A 222 12.81 -12.90 -23.62
CA GLY A 222 12.80 -12.95 -25.10
C GLY A 222 11.54 -12.36 -25.75
N ARG A 223 10.63 -11.79 -24.97
CA ARG A 223 9.40 -11.17 -25.47
C ARG A 223 9.55 -9.67 -25.63
N THR A 224 8.75 -9.08 -26.50
CA THR A 224 8.42 -7.64 -26.51
C THR A 224 6.91 -7.54 -26.28
N LEU A 225 6.51 -6.73 -25.32
CA LEU A 225 5.14 -6.65 -24.85
C LEU A 225 4.54 -5.32 -25.31
N ASP A 226 3.94 -5.32 -26.50
CA ASP A 226 3.28 -4.14 -27.06
C ASP A 226 1.81 -4.05 -26.60
N ASP A 227 1.27 -2.82 -26.58
CA ASP A 227 -0.13 -2.48 -26.27
C ASP A 227 -0.62 -3.15 -24.99
N SER A 228 0.23 -3.22 -23.97
CA SER A 228 0.00 -4.02 -22.78
C SER A 228 0.15 -3.20 -21.49
N PHE A 229 -0.71 -3.46 -20.50
CA PHE A 229 -0.48 -3.03 -19.13
C PHE A 229 0.17 -4.18 -18.36
N ILE A 230 1.42 -3.97 -17.93
CA ILE A 230 2.27 -5.01 -17.39
C ILE A 230 2.52 -4.72 -15.91
N ILE A 231 2.26 -5.69 -15.03
CA ILE A 231 2.49 -5.56 -13.58
C ILE A 231 3.51 -6.61 -13.16
N LEU A 232 4.60 -6.16 -12.54
CA LEU A 232 5.53 -7.02 -11.80
C LEU A 232 5.30 -6.85 -10.30
N ASP A 233 4.72 -7.86 -9.67
CA ASP A 233 4.48 -7.88 -8.24
C ASP A 233 5.62 -8.57 -7.46
N GLU A 234 5.79 -8.24 -6.17
CA GLU A 234 6.85 -8.73 -5.28
C GLU A 234 8.27 -8.59 -5.88
N ALA A 235 8.49 -7.48 -6.56
CA ALA A 235 9.70 -7.21 -7.33
C ALA A 235 10.98 -7.14 -6.47
N GLN A 236 10.88 -6.96 -5.14
CA GLN A 236 12.03 -7.03 -4.25
C GLN A 236 12.73 -8.39 -4.29
N ASN A 237 11.99 -9.43 -4.71
CA ASN A 237 12.49 -10.80 -4.84
C ASN A 237 13.03 -11.13 -6.25
N THR A 238 13.31 -10.11 -7.06
CA THR A 238 14.05 -10.27 -8.32
C THR A 238 15.53 -10.10 -8.11
N THR A 239 16.35 -10.81 -8.90
CA THR A 239 17.77 -10.46 -9.04
C THR A 239 17.94 -9.24 -9.96
N ARG A 240 19.15 -8.67 -10.01
CA ARG A 240 19.49 -7.56 -10.92
C ARG A 240 19.23 -7.92 -12.38
N GLU A 241 19.65 -9.10 -12.78
CA GLU A 241 19.51 -9.62 -14.15
C GLU A 241 18.03 -9.81 -14.51
N GLN A 242 17.22 -10.32 -13.57
CA GLN A 242 15.78 -10.51 -13.76
C GLN A 242 15.08 -9.15 -13.90
N MET A 243 15.38 -8.18 -13.05
CA MET A 243 14.82 -6.83 -13.14
C MET A 243 15.17 -6.15 -14.45
N LYS A 244 16.44 -6.18 -14.85
CA LYS A 244 16.89 -5.63 -16.14
C LYS A 244 16.22 -6.34 -17.32
N MET A 245 16.16 -7.68 -17.26
CA MET A 245 15.46 -8.49 -18.26
C MET A 245 14.01 -8.07 -18.40
N PHE A 246 13.29 -7.87 -17.31
CA PHE A 246 11.88 -7.48 -17.28
C PHE A 246 11.67 -6.07 -17.85
N LEU A 247 12.40 -5.08 -17.36
CA LEU A 247 12.29 -3.69 -17.81
C LEU A 247 12.49 -3.54 -19.32
N THR A 248 13.35 -4.36 -19.90
CA THR A 248 13.60 -4.39 -21.35
C THR A 248 12.55 -5.16 -22.15
N ARG A 249 11.43 -5.57 -21.54
CA ARG A 249 10.26 -6.16 -22.24
C ARG A 249 9.26 -5.13 -22.69
N LEU A 250 9.39 -3.88 -22.21
CA LEU A 250 8.51 -2.78 -22.59
C LEU A 250 8.45 -2.64 -24.11
N GLY A 251 7.25 -2.74 -24.66
CA GLY A 251 6.96 -2.51 -26.06
C GLY A 251 6.20 -1.20 -26.28
N PHE A 252 5.90 -0.88 -27.52
CA PHE A 252 5.17 0.33 -27.88
C PHE A 252 3.74 0.28 -27.33
N GLY A 253 3.19 1.45 -26.95
CA GLY A 253 1.83 1.54 -26.41
C GLY A 253 1.62 0.86 -25.06
N SER A 254 2.70 0.45 -24.38
CA SER A 254 2.64 -0.29 -23.13
C SER A 254 3.00 0.54 -21.92
N LYS A 255 2.51 0.08 -20.75
CA LYS A 255 2.75 0.65 -19.43
C LYS A 255 3.23 -0.44 -18.49
N ILE A 256 4.24 -0.13 -17.66
CA ILE A 256 4.77 -1.03 -16.63
C ILE A 256 4.50 -0.45 -15.25
N VAL A 257 3.96 -1.26 -14.36
CA VAL A 257 3.88 -0.98 -12.93
C VAL A 257 4.64 -2.06 -12.17
N ILE A 258 5.59 -1.63 -11.35
CA ILE A 258 6.40 -2.52 -10.50
C ILE A 258 6.01 -2.29 -9.06
N THR A 259 5.63 -3.34 -8.34
CA THR A 259 5.27 -3.27 -6.92
C THR A 259 6.22 -4.10 -6.08
N GLY A 260 6.56 -3.62 -4.89
CA GLY A 260 7.41 -4.37 -3.98
C GLY A 260 7.56 -3.75 -2.60
N ASP A 261 8.07 -4.56 -1.67
CA ASP A 261 8.41 -4.17 -0.30
C ASP A 261 9.89 -4.43 -0.04
N ILE A 262 10.68 -3.37 0.05
CA ILE A 262 12.14 -3.47 0.24
C ILE A 262 12.55 -3.99 1.63
N THR A 263 11.59 -4.18 2.54
CA THR A 263 11.80 -4.76 3.87
C THR A 263 11.59 -6.27 3.88
N GLN A 264 10.87 -6.82 2.90
CA GLN A 264 10.52 -8.25 2.79
C GLN A 264 11.27 -8.92 1.63
N ILE A 265 12.58 -9.03 1.75
CA ILE A 265 13.43 -9.63 0.72
C ILE A 265 13.74 -11.08 1.10
N ASP A 266 13.24 -12.03 0.32
CA ASP A 266 13.40 -13.47 0.51
C ASP A 266 14.47 -14.08 -0.43
N LEU A 267 15.33 -13.25 -1.01
CA LEU A 267 16.43 -13.72 -1.85
C LEU A 267 17.52 -14.41 -0.99
N PRO A 268 18.20 -15.43 -1.52
CA PRO A 268 19.36 -16.03 -0.87
C PRO A 268 20.42 -14.97 -0.50
N GLY A 269 21.06 -15.12 0.66
CA GLY A 269 21.81 -14.08 1.37
C GLY A 269 22.94 -13.35 0.64
N ASP A 270 23.41 -13.85 -0.50
CA ASP A 270 24.46 -13.25 -1.34
C ASP A 270 23.89 -12.43 -2.53
N LYS A 271 22.57 -12.49 -2.77
CA LYS A 271 21.94 -11.81 -3.89
C LYS A 271 21.37 -10.45 -3.51
N VAL A 272 21.68 -9.46 -4.32
CA VAL A 272 21.13 -8.10 -4.17
C VAL A 272 19.79 -8.01 -4.87
N SER A 273 18.80 -7.41 -4.20
CA SER A 273 17.48 -7.17 -4.77
C SER A 273 17.55 -6.26 -6.00
N GLY A 274 17.01 -6.75 -7.12
CA GLY A 274 16.90 -5.99 -8.36
C GLY A 274 16.02 -4.75 -8.21
N LEU A 275 15.00 -4.78 -7.35
CA LEU A 275 14.18 -3.61 -7.05
C LEU A 275 15.00 -2.52 -6.36
N LYS A 276 15.81 -2.87 -5.35
CA LYS A 276 16.69 -1.88 -4.67
C LYS A 276 17.66 -1.22 -5.63
N GLU A 277 18.18 -1.98 -6.58
CA GLU A 277 19.07 -1.43 -7.60
C GLU A 277 18.32 -0.57 -8.61
N ALA A 278 17.17 -1.03 -9.11
CA ALA A 278 16.34 -0.28 -10.06
C ALA A 278 15.96 1.09 -9.51
N ILE A 279 15.57 1.17 -8.22
CA ILE A 279 15.27 2.44 -7.55
C ILE A 279 16.43 3.43 -7.60
N ARG A 280 17.70 2.96 -7.52
CA ARG A 280 18.88 3.83 -7.56
C ARG A 280 19.26 4.22 -8.98
N VAL A 281 19.15 3.29 -9.91
CA VAL A 281 19.60 3.47 -11.30
C VAL A 281 18.62 4.28 -12.13
N LEU A 282 17.31 4.14 -11.83
CA LEU A 282 16.24 4.76 -12.60
C LEU A 282 15.71 6.05 -11.96
N ASP A 283 16.28 6.47 -10.83
CA ASP A 283 15.90 7.73 -10.20
C ASP A 283 16.27 8.92 -11.11
N GLY A 284 15.28 9.77 -11.40
CA GLY A 284 15.43 10.91 -12.30
C GLY A 284 15.40 10.58 -13.79
N VAL A 285 15.17 9.35 -14.21
CA VAL A 285 14.92 9.01 -15.62
C VAL A 285 13.55 9.51 -16.04
N GLU A 286 13.48 10.25 -17.14
CA GLU A 286 12.22 10.77 -17.69
C GLU A 286 11.21 9.64 -17.95
N ASP A 287 9.93 9.91 -17.67
CA ASP A 287 8.82 8.97 -17.84
C ASP A 287 8.88 7.71 -16.94
N ILE A 288 9.74 7.75 -15.90
CA ILE A 288 9.81 6.75 -14.83
C ILE A 288 9.55 7.44 -13.50
N GLN A 289 8.54 6.99 -12.76
CA GLN A 289 8.20 7.54 -11.44
C GLN A 289 8.37 6.51 -10.34
N ILE A 290 9.12 6.87 -9.30
CA ILE A 290 9.28 6.07 -8.07
C ILE A 290 8.36 6.64 -6.99
N CYS A 291 7.36 5.84 -6.58
CA CYS A 291 6.40 6.18 -5.54
C CYS A 291 6.72 5.42 -4.26
N ARG A 292 6.77 6.13 -3.13
CA ARG A 292 6.97 5.53 -1.81
C ARG A 292 5.72 5.74 -0.97
N LEU A 293 5.04 4.64 -0.65
CA LEU A 293 3.96 4.65 0.33
C LEU A 293 4.56 4.34 1.71
N THR A 294 3.92 4.86 2.74
CA THR A 294 4.38 4.78 4.13
C THR A 294 3.49 3.87 4.97
N PRO A 295 3.87 3.53 6.21
CA PRO A 295 2.97 2.84 7.13
C PRO A 295 1.64 3.55 7.37
N ALA A 296 1.57 4.89 7.18
CA ALA A 296 0.32 5.65 7.26
C ALA A 296 -0.67 5.29 6.14
N ASP A 297 -0.17 4.76 5.01
CA ASP A 297 -0.98 4.34 3.88
C ASP A 297 -1.51 2.89 4.01
N VAL A 298 -1.25 2.22 5.13
CA VAL A 298 -1.70 0.84 5.36
C VAL A 298 -3.21 0.80 5.60
N VAL A 299 -3.92 0.13 4.70
CA VAL A 299 -5.38 -0.08 4.74
C VAL A 299 -5.66 -1.54 5.08
N ARG A 300 -5.68 -1.86 6.37
CA ARG A 300 -5.90 -3.22 6.89
C ARG A 300 -6.91 -3.21 8.04
N HIS A 301 -7.51 -4.35 8.27
CA HIS A 301 -8.35 -4.57 9.46
C HIS A 301 -7.56 -4.25 10.74
N VAL A 302 -8.19 -3.53 11.68
CA VAL A 302 -7.56 -3.04 12.92
C VAL A 302 -6.88 -4.14 13.72
N LEU A 303 -7.55 -5.29 13.84
CA LEU A 303 -6.97 -6.43 14.56
C LEU A 303 -5.66 -6.91 13.91
N VAL A 304 -5.58 -6.92 12.56
CA VAL A 304 -4.36 -7.29 11.84
C VAL A 304 -3.23 -6.28 12.12
N GLN A 305 -3.53 -4.99 12.16
CA GLN A 305 -2.54 -3.97 12.54
C GLN A 305 -2.02 -4.19 13.97
N ARG A 306 -2.92 -4.50 14.93
CA ARG A 306 -2.55 -4.81 16.31
C ARG A 306 -1.70 -6.08 16.42
N ILE A 307 -2.01 -7.11 15.64
CA ILE A 307 -1.22 -8.35 15.58
C ILE A 307 0.19 -8.04 15.09
N VAL A 308 0.33 -7.34 13.96
CA VAL A 308 1.65 -6.97 13.41
C VAL A 308 2.46 -6.17 14.44
N ALA A 309 1.86 -5.13 15.03
CA ALA A 309 2.53 -4.32 16.05
C ALA A 309 2.97 -5.14 17.28
N ALA A 310 2.20 -6.14 17.68
CA ALA A 310 2.55 -7.03 18.78
C ALA A 310 3.76 -7.91 18.44
N TYR A 311 3.82 -8.47 17.23
CA TYR A 311 4.96 -9.24 16.75
C TYR A 311 6.22 -8.38 16.62
N ASP A 312 6.12 -7.19 16.02
CA ASP A 312 7.24 -6.24 15.89
C ASP A 312 7.83 -5.87 17.27
N LYS A 313 6.95 -5.65 18.27
CA LYS A 313 7.38 -5.37 19.64
C LYS A 313 8.11 -6.57 20.26
N TYR A 314 7.59 -7.77 20.04
CA TYR A 314 8.18 -9.00 20.54
C TYR A 314 9.56 -9.28 19.92
N GLU A 315 9.70 -9.11 18.60
CA GLU A 315 10.98 -9.28 17.89
C GLU A 315 12.02 -8.29 18.37
N LYS A 316 11.66 -7.00 18.51
CA LYS A 316 12.55 -5.96 19.06
C LYS A 316 13.01 -6.29 20.48
N SER A 317 12.17 -6.93 21.30
CA SER A 317 12.53 -7.34 22.67
C SER A 317 13.46 -8.55 22.70
N ARG A 318 13.57 -9.30 21.61
CA ARG A 318 14.44 -10.50 21.49
C ARG A 318 15.82 -10.22 20.89
N LEU A 319 16.01 -9.06 20.24
CA LEU A 319 17.35 -8.68 19.77
C LEU A 319 18.22 -8.42 20.98
N PRO A 320 19.32 -9.19 21.20
CA PRO A 320 20.25 -8.91 22.29
C PRO A 320 20.87 -7.53 22.07
N ASP A 321 21.09 -6.80 23.15
CA ASP A 321 21.83 -5.55 23.18
C ASP A 321 23.29 -5.80 22.76
N ASP A 322 23.56 -5.89 21.46
CA ASP A 322 24.89 -6.12 20.89
C ASP A 322 25.84 -4.93 21.12
N HIS A 323 25.33 -3.81 21.65
CA HIS A 323 26.17 -2.66 22.04
C HIS A 323 26.82 -2.78 23.42
N ALA A 324 26.39 -3.70 24.29
CA ALA A 324 26.97 -3.86 25.63
C ALA A 324 28.22 -4.77 25.66
N ARG A 325 28.49 -5.58 24.64
CA ARG A 325 29.59 -6.53 24.61
C ARG A 325 30.91 -6.01 24.02
N LYS A 326 30.97 -4.82 23.46
CA LYS A 326 32.21 -4.27 22.86
C LYS A 326 33.13 -3.52 23.87
N PHE A 327 32.73 -3.36 25.15
CA PHE A 327 33.52 -2.59 26.10
C PHE A 327 34.18 -3.41 27.23
N THR A 328 34.16 -4.75 27.19
CA THR A 328 34.77 -5.59 28.27
C THR A 328 35.91 -6.51 27.81
N GLN A 329 36.60 -6.22 26.71
CA GLN A 329 37.89 -6.87 26.46
C GLN A 329 39.01 -5.96 26.96
N LYS A 330 39.46 -6.22 28.23
CA LYS A 330 40.70 -5.72 28.74
C LYS A 330 41.89 -6.30 27.94
N PRO A 331 42.94 -5.52 27.63
CA PRO A 331 44.12 -6.05 26.96
C PRO A 331 44.85 -7.01 27.85
N GLN A 332 45.04 -8.23 27.40
CA GLN A 332 45.95 -9.19 28.04
C GLN A 332 47.39 -8.72 27.81
N THR A 333 48.02 -8.31 28.90
CA THR A 333 49.46 -8.05 28.98
C THR A 333 50.25 -9.32 28.66
N LYS A 334 51.02 -9.30 27.57
CA LYS A 334 52.05 -10.30 27.29
C LYS A 334 53.12 -10.23 28.39
N ARG A 335 53.18 -11.21 29.28
CA ARG A 335 54.37 -11.49 30.12
C ARG A 335 55.40 -12.23 29.26
N ASN A 336 56.50 -11.55 28.94
CA ASN A 336 57.73 -12.17 28.50
C ASN A 336 58.31 -12.98 29.67
N LEU A 337 58.64 -14.25 29.42
CA LEU A 337 59.54 -15.03 30.24
C LEU A 337 60.69 -15.49 29.35
N LYS A 338 61.87 -15.29 29.93
CA LYS A 338 63.21 -15.59 29.42
C LYS A 338 63.35 -17.05 28.99
#